data_109b3e1bb033734841ce6181ace67ac4
#
_entry.id   109b3e1bb033734841ce6181ace67ac4
#
_cell.length_a   1.000
_cell.length_b   1.000
_cell.length_c   1.000
_cell.angle_alpha   90.00
_cell.angle_beta   90.00
_cell.angle_gamma   90.00
#
_symmetry.space_group_name_H-M   'P 1'
#
loop_
_entity.id
_entity.type
_entity.pdbx_description
1 polymer ?
#
loop_
_entity_poly.entity_id
_entity_poly.type
_entity_poly.pdbx_seq_one_letter_code
_entity_poly.pdbx_strand_id
1 'polypeptide(L)'
;LSGAFDLLTELERHAPQALPLVASEMVRIAQQVGQLGRAREVLQRSYTGHPSVDIADALVQADVADGMPLRDAREGYVRHMAVEPSLIAASRWLSQEPFAQDGAHAVVQRSVEEAVRPLARYRCAACGFEAQGYFWQCPGCQAWDSFPPRRIEEL
;
A
#
# COMPACT_ATOMS: atom_id res chain seq x y z
N LEU A 1 12.00 8.36 -17.73
CA LEU A 1 10.87 7.75 -17.00
C LEU A 1 10.59 6.30 -17.44
N SER A 2 10.69 5.97 -18.77
CA SER A 2 10.51 4.60 -19.23
C SER A 2 11.51 3.63 -18.59
N GLY A 3 12.82 3.96 -18.57
CA GLY A 3 13.82 3.13 -17.90
C GLY A 3 13.60 2.94 -16.40
N ALA A 4 13.07 3.95 -15.71
CA ALA A 4 12.69 3.81 -14.29
C ALA A 4 11.54 2.82 -14.11
N PHE A 5 10.55 2.84 -15.01
CA PHE A 5 9.46 1.88 -14.99
C PHE A 5 9.96 0.44 -15.22
N ASP A 6 10.87 0.25 -16.19
CA ASP A 6 11.44 -1.07 -16.46
C ASP A 6 12.19 -1.62 -15.24
N LEU A 7 12.99 -0.79 -14.56
CA LEU A 7 13.66 -1.18 -13.31
C LEU A 7 12.67 -1.58 -12.21
N LEU A 8 11.57 -0.83 -12.05
CA LEU A 8 10.54 -1.19 -11.08
C LEU A 8 9.86 -2.52 -11.40
N THR A 9 9.62 -2.80 -12.69
CA THR A 9 9.04 -4.10 -13.08
C THR A 9 10.01 -5.26 -12.89
N GLU A 10 11.32 -5.04 -13.01
CA GLU A 10 12.34 -6.04 -12.71
C GLU A 10 12.43 -6.38 -11.21
N LEU A 11 12.03 -5.46 -10.34
CA LEU A 11 12.02 -5.68 -8.89
C LEU A 11 11.16 -6.89 -8.50
N GLU A 12 10.06 -7.14 -9.22
CA GLU A 12 9.21 -8.33 -9.01
C GLU A 12 10.03 -9.64 -9.09
N ARG A 13 11.06 -9.68 -9.94
CA ARG A 13 11.89 -10.89 -10.13
C ARG A 13 13.04 -10.99 -9.15
N HIS A 14 13.64 -9.86 -8.79
CA HIS A 14 14.87 -9.82 -8.00
C HIS A 14 14.64 -9.65 -6.50
N ALA A 15 13.61 -8.91 -6.12
CA ALA A 15 13.27 -8.61 -4.74
C ALA A 15 11.75 -8.42 -4.57
N PRO A 16 10.92 -9.44 -4.83
CA PRO A 16 9.46 -9.32 -4.80
C PRO A 16 8.93 -8.81 -3.46
N GLN A 17 9.61 -9.13 -2.35
CA GLN A 17 9.26 -8.65 -1.02
C GLN A 17 9.38 -7.11 -0.87
N ALA A 18 10.19 -6.44 -1.68
CA ALA A 18 10.35 -4.99 -1.64
C ALA A 18 9.32 -4.25 -2.52
N LEU A 19 8.56 -4.95 -3.35
CA LEU A 19 7.59 -4.34 -4.26
C LEU A 19 6.54 -3.49 -3.54
N PRO A 20 6.02 -3.86 -2.35
CA PRO A 20 5.07 -3.01 -1.61
C PRO A 20 5.59 -1.59 -1.35
N LEU A 21 6.90 -1.43 -1.14
CA LEU A 21 7.52 -0.13 -0.85
C LEU A 21 7.46 0.86 -2.02
N VAL A 22 7.36 0.35 -3.24
CA VAL A 22 7.39 1.14 -4.48
C VAL A 22 6.14 1.00 -5.32
N ALA A 23 5.13 0.27 -4.84
CA ALA A 23 3.94 -0.07 -5.60
C ALA A 23 3.17 1.17 -6.10
N SER A 24 2.92 2.16 -5.24
CA SER A 24 2.26 3.40 -5.61
C SER A 24 3.10 4.24 -6.59
N GLU A 25 4.43 4.26 -6.40
CA GLU A 25 5.34 4.94 -7.32
C GLU A 25 5.37 4.28 -8.70
N MET A 26 5.29 2.94 -8.75
CA MET A 26 5.17 2.19 -10.00
C MET A 26 3.92 2.62 -10.76
N VAL A 27 2.77 2.73 -10.11
CA VAL A 27 1.51 3.20 -10.73
C VAL A 27 1.66 4.62 -11.24
N ARG A 28 2.24 5.53 -10.44
CA ARG A 28 2.45 6.93 -10.82
C ARG A 28 3.31 7.06 -12.06
N ILE A 29 4.40 6.32 -12.15
CA ILE A 29 5.31 6.34 -13.32
C ILE A 29 4.62 5.67 -14.51
N ALA A 30 3.94 4.54 -14.31
CA ALA A 30 3.22 3.83 -15.35
C ALA A 30 2.15 4.70 -16.02
N GLN A 31 1.44 5.52 -15.26
CA GLN A 31 0.48 6.48 -15.78
C GLN A 31 1.16 7.50 -16.71
N GLN A 32 2.32 8.02 -16.31
CA GLN A 32 3.06 9.01 -17.11
C GLN A 32 3.63 8.45 -18.41
N VAL A 33 3.98 7.16 -18.44
CA VAL A 33 4.55 6.50 -19.63
C VAL A 33 3.52 5.67 -20.42
N GLY A 34 2.25 5.71 -20.04
CA GLY A 34 1.18 5.00 -20.73
C GLY A 34 1.23 3.47 -20.58
N GLN A 35 1.74 2.96 -19.47
CA GLN A 35 1.93 1.52 -19.22
C GLN A 35 1.16 1.01 -17.98
N LEU A 36 -0.01 1.59 -17.67
CA LEU A 36 -0.83 1.19 -16.52
C LEU A 36 -1.20 -0.30 -16.55
N GLY A 37 -1.55 -0.85 -17.73
CA GLY A 37 -1.88 -2.26 -17.86
C GLY A 37 -0.74 -3.17 -17.40
N ARG A 38 0.51 -2.86 -17.82
CA ARG A 38 1.70 -3.63 -17.40
C ARG A 38 1.97 -3.51 -15.90
N ALA A 39 1.81 -2.32 -15.33
CA ALA A 39 1.94 -2.12 -13.88
C ALA A 39 0.92 -2.95 -13.11
N ARG A 40 -0.35 -2.93 -13.55
CA ARG A 40 -1.43 -3.73 -12.96
C ARG A 40 -1.12 -5.23 -12.99
N GLU A 41 -0.63 -5.76 -14.11
CA GLU A 41 -0.26 -7.17 -14.22
C GLU A 41 0.84 -7.56 -13.23
N VAL A 42 1.89 -6.75 -13.10
CA VAL A 42 2.98 -6.96 -12.14
C VAL A 42 2.46 -6.96 -10.71
N LEU A 43 1.68 -5.94 -10.34
CA LEU A 43 1.12 -5.80 -9.01
C LEU A 43 0.14 -6.95 -8.69
N GLN A 44 -0.68 -7.38 -9.64
CA GLN A 44 -1.63 -8.46 -9.45
C GLN A 44 -0.94 -9.81 -9.24
N ARG A 45 0.14 -10.12 -9.99
CA ARG A 45 0.94 -11.32 -9.77
C ARG A 45 1.60 -11.31 -8.40
N SER A 46 2.20 -10.19 -8.03
CA SER A 46 2.83 -10.02 -6.71
C SER A 46 1.81 -10.18 -5.58
N TYR A 47 0.64 -9.57 -5.71
CA TYR A 47 -0.45 -9.69 -4.73
C TYR A 47 -0.91 -11.14 -4.56
N THR A 48 -1.03 -11.89 -5.65
CA THR A 48 -1.46 -13.30 -5.61
C THR A 48 -0.46 -14.17 -4.83
N GLY A 49 0.85 -13.89 -4.96
CA GLY A 49 1.88 -14.62 -4.24
C GLY A 49 2.05 -14.17 -2.78
N HIS A 50 1.95 -12.87 -2.56
CA HIS A 50 2.19 -12.24 -1.26
C HIS A 50 1.22 -11.05 -1.09
N PRO A 51 0.01 -11.29 -0.58
CA PRO A 51 -0.93 -10.21 -0.31
C PRO A 51 -0.32 -9.14 0.60
N SER A 52 -0.54 -7.87 0.26
CA SER A 52 -0.07 -6.71 1.02
C SER A 52 -1.05 -5.56 0.84
N VAL A 53 -1.29 -4.82 1.93
CA VAL A 53 -2.17 -3.65 1.90
C VAL A 53 -1.63 -2.54 0.99
N ASP A 54 -0.31 -2.39 0.88
CA ASP A 54 0.30 -1.39 0.00
C ASP A 54 0.17 -1.76 -1.49
N ILE A 55 0.21 -3.06 -1.83
CA ILE A 55 -0.08 -3.51 -3.20
C ILE A 55 -1.57 -3.39 -3.51
N ALA A 56 -2.46 -3.73 -2.57
CA ALA A 56 -3.90 -3.54 -2.74
C ALA A 56 -4.25 -2.07 -2.99
N ASP A 57 -3.63 -1.15 -2.25
CA ASP A 57 -3.78 0.29 -2.44
C ASP A 57 -3.30 0.74 -3.82
N ALA A 58 -2.14 0.26 -4.26
CA ALA A 58 -1.61 0.57 -5.58
C ALA A 58 -2.51 0.05 -6.72
N LEU A 59 -3.15 -1.12 -6.55
CA LEU A 59 -4.13 -1.63 -7.50
C LEU A 59 -5.37 -0.74 -7.57
N VAL A 60 -5.88 -0.27 -6.43
CA VAL A 60 -6.99 0.72 -6.40
C VAL A 60 -6.58 2.01 -7.11
N GLN A 61 -5.36 2.51 -6.87
CA GLN A 61 -4.84 3.69 -7.56
C GLN A 61 -4.74 3.47 -9.08
N ALA A 62 -4.31 2.30 -9.52
CA ALA A 62 -4.22 1.95 -10.93
C ALA A 62 -5.59 1.90 -11.60
N ASP A 63 -6.60 1.37 -10.92
CA ASP A 63 -7.98 1.33 -11.41
C ASP A 63 -8.55 2.74 -11.58
N VAL A 64 -8.33 3.62 -10.62
CA VAL A 64 -8.74 5.04 -10.71
C VAL A 64 -7.99 5.75 -11.84
N ALA A 65 -6.68 5.53 -11.97
CA ALA A 65 -5.86 6.13 -13.02
C ALA A 65 -6.28 5.68 -14.43
N ASP A 66 -6.85 4.49 -14.55
CA ASP A 66 -7.40 3.92 -15.78
C ASP A 66 -8.86 4.37 -16.07
N GLY A 67 -9.43 5.22 -15.21
CA GLY A 67 -10.74 5.84 -15.37
C GLY A 67 -11.88 5.14 -14.63
N MET A 68 -11.61 4.15 -13.78
CA MET A 68 -12.65 3.55 -12.93
C MET A 68 -13.12 4.57 -11.90
N PRO A 69 -14.44 4.74 -11.68
CA PRO A 69 -14.94 5.59 -10.59
C PRO A 69 -14.38 5.14 -9.24
N LEU A 70 -13.98 6.10 -8.40
CA LEU A 70 -13.37 5.82 -7.10
C LEU A 70 -14.22 4.89 -6.23
N ARG A 71 -15.55 5.08 -6.25
CA ARG A 71 -16.47 4.23 -5.46
C ARG A 71 -16.42 2.76 -5.87
N ASP A 72 -16.11 2.47 -7.14
CA ASP A 72 -16.00 1.11 -7.66
C ASP A 72 -14.58 0.55 -7.44
N ALA A 73 -13.56 1.37 -7.65
CA ALA A 73 -12.17 1.00 -7.42
C ALA A 73 -11.89 0.65 -5.96
N ARG A 74 -12.48 1.39 -4.99
CA ARG A 74 -12.29 1.14 -3.55
C ARG A 74 -12.77 -0.24 -3.09
N GLU A 75 -13.60 -0.94 -3.86
CA GLU A 75 -13.96 -2.34 -3.59
C GLU A 75 -12.73 -3.26 -3.59
N GLY A 76 -11.60 -2.80 -4.13
CA GLY A 76 -10.29 -3.44 -3.97
C GLY A 76 -9.88 -3.62 -2.51
N TYR A 77 -10.20 -2.68 -1.64
CA TYR A 77 -9.95 -2.81 -0.20
C TYR A 77 -10.83 -3.88 0.46
N VAL A 78 -12.09 -3.99 0.02
CA VAL A 78 -13.00 -5.03 0.53
C VAL A 78 -12.50 -6.42 0.12
N ARG A 79 -12.05 -6.57 -1.13
CA ARG A 79 -11.43 -7.82 -1.60
C ARG A 79 -10.16 -8.16 -0.80
N HIS A 80 -9.33 -7.16 -0.49
CA HIS A 80 -8.15 -7.38 0.36
C HIS A 80 -8.54 -7.84 1.77
N MET A 81 -9.50 -7.17 2.42
CA MET A 81 -9.97 -7.55 3.75
C MET A 81 -10.60 -8.96 3.80
N ALA A 82 -11.12 -9.45 2.69
CA ALA A 82 -11.61 -10.82 2.59
C ALA A 82 -10.48 -11.87 2.54
N VAL A 83 -9.28 -11.47 2.12
CA VAL A 83 -8.07 -12.31 2.11
C VAL A 83 -7.33 -12.20 3.44
N GLU A 84 -7.08 -10.98 3.90
CA GLU A 84 -6.39 -10.68 5.16
C GLU A 84 -7.15 -9.56 5.91
N PRO A 85 -7.55 -9.77 7.17
CA PRO A 85 -8.12 -8.70 7.98
C PRO A 85 -7.17 -7.50 8.05
N SER A 86 -7.63 -6.31 7.68
CA SER A 86 -6.81 -5.10 7.64
C SER A 86 -7.60 -3.88 8.09
N LEU A 87 -7.17 -3.28 9.19
CA LEU A 87 -7.71 -1.99 9.66
C LEU A 87 -7.21 -0.82 8.80
N ILE A 88 -6.03 -0.96 8.21
CA ILE A 88 -5.50 0.04 7.26
C ILE A 88 -6.41 0.09 6.03
N ALA A 89 -6.75 -1.06 5.43
CA ALA A 89 -7.65 -1.13 4.28
C ALA A 89 -9.05 -0.62 4.64
N ALA A 90 -9.58 -0.98 5.82
CA ALA A 90 -10.87 -0.49 6.31
C ALA A 90 -10.88 1.05 6.45
N SER A 91 -9.82 1.63 7.03
CA SER A 91 -9.67 3.07 7.17
C SER A 91 -9.64 3.78 5.79
N ARG A 92 -8.89 3.22 4.84
CA ARG A 92 -8.82 3.77 3.47
C ARG A 92 -10.16 3.67 2.74
N TRP A 93 -10.87 2.56 2.88
CA TRP A 93 -12.21 2.39 2.33
C TRP A 93 -13.19 3.41 2.92
N LEU A 94 -13.20 3.60 4.24
CA LEU A 94 -14.04 4.60 4.93
C LEU A 94 -13.74 6.03 4.49
N SER A 95 -12.46 6.39 4.32
CA SER A 95 -12.05 7.75 3.93
C SER A 95 -12.51 8.13 2.51
N GLN A 96 -12.79 7.14 1.68
CA GLN A 96 -13.24 7.32 0.30
C GLN A 96 -14.76 7.19 0.14
N GLU A 97 -15.49 6.94 1.23
CA GLU A 97 -16.94 6.90 1.20
C GLU A 97 -17.52 8.31 1.10
N PRO A 98 -18.32 8.61 0.07
CA PRO A 98 -19.01 9.89 -0.03
C PRO A 98 -20.21 9.94 0.94
N PHE A 99 -19.95 9.91 2.22
CA PHE A 99 -21.02 10.13 3.20
C PHE A 99 -21.43 11.59 3.17
N ALA A 100 -22.71 11.81 2.93
CA ALA A 100 -23.32 13.09 3.07
C ALA A 100 -23.12 13.61 4.50
N GLN A 101 -22.36 14.66 4.68
CA GLN A 101 -22.36 15.68 5.76
C GLN A 101 -22.85 15.24 7.16
N ASP A 102 -22.79 13.96 7.51
CA ASP A 102 -23.13 13.49 8.85
C ASP A 102 -21.93 13.67 9.79
N GLY A 103 -22.11 14.50 10.81
CA GLY A 103 -21.09 14.75 11.84
C GLY A 103 -20.66 13.48 12.58
N ALA A 104 -21.54 12.49 12.74
CA ALA A 104 -21.24 11.20 13.34
C ALA A 104 -20.22 10.42 12.50
N HIS A 105 -20.37 10.45 11.17
CA HIS A 105 -19.41 9.77 10.27
C HIS A 105 -18.00 10.36 10.41
N ALA A 106 -17.85 11.67 10.43
CA ALA A 106 -16.56 12.33 10.60
C ALA A 106 -15.87 11.96 11.93
N VAL A 107 -16.64 11.78 12.99
CA VAL A 107 -16.11 11.33 14.30
C VAL A 107 -15.63 9.89 14.23
N VAL A 108 -16.42 9.00 13.63
CA VAL A 108 -16.05 7.57 13.46
C VAL A 108 -14.80 7.45 12.59
N GLN A 109 -14.76 8.13 11.45
CA GLN A 109 -13.61 8.12 10.55
C GLN A 109 -12.33 8.57 11.26
N ARG A 110 -12.38 9.69 12.00
CA ARG A 110 -11.23 10.19 12.76
C ARG A 110 -10.76 9.19 13.81
N SER A 111 -11.69 8.54 14.53
CA SER A 111 -11.34 7.52 15.52
C SER A 111 -10.64 6.33 14.90
N VAL A 112 -11.10 5.87 13.74
CA VAL A 112 -10.46 4.77 13.00
C VAL A 112 -9.08 5.18 12.50
N GLU A 113 -8.94 6.36 11.91
CA GLU A 113 -7.64 6.89 11.44
C GLU A 113 -6.61 6.99 12.56
N GLU A 114 -7.04 7.45 13.75
CA GLU A 114 -6.17 7.52 14.93
C GLU A 114 -5.72 6.13 15.41
N ALA A 115 -6.63 5.16 15.45
CA ALA A 115 -6.32 3.78 15.84
C ALA A 115 -5.39 3.07 14.85
N VAL A 116 -5.52 3.38 13.56
CA VAL A 116 -4.73 2.77 12.47
C VAL A 116 -3.32 3.38 12.37
N ARG A 117 -3.12 4.62 12.81
CA ARG A 117 -1.85 5.34 12.67
C ARG A 117 -0.61 4.55 13.13
N PRO A 118 -0.59 3.89 14.32
CA PRO A 118 0.55 3.05 14.72
C PRO A 118 0.69 1.78 13.87
N LEU A 119 -0.40 1.20 13.39
CA LEU A 119 -0.41 -0.02 12.59
C LEU A 119 0.17 0.19 11.18
N ALA A 120 0.06 1.41 10.66
CA ALA A 120 0.58 1.80 9.35
C ALA A 120 2.10 2.11 9.34
N ARG A 121 2.78 1.98 10.48
CA ARG A 121 4.23 2.17 10.60
C ARG A 121 5.00 0.92 10.16
N TYR A 122 6.30 1.10 10.06
CA TYR A 122 7.28 0.02 9.95
C TYR A 122 7.99 -0.19 11.29
N ARG A 123 8.42 -1.42 11.58
CA ARG A 123 9.12 -1.77 12.82
C ARG A 123 10.41 -2.51 12.53
N CYS A 124 11.50 -2.09 13.17
CA CYS A 124 12.77 -2.79 13.12
C CYS A 124 12.67 -4.14 13.85
N ALA A 125 12.98 -5.24 13.18
CA ALA A 125 12.98 -6.57 13.79
C ALA A 125 14.10 -6.78 14.83
N ALA A 126 15.18 -5.98 14.75
CA ALA A 126 16.31 -6.10 15.67
C ALA A 126 16.10 -5.39 17.02
N CYS A 127 15.47 -4.19 17.03
CA CYS A 127 15.35 -3.40 18.25
C CYS A 127 13.94 -2.88 18.55
N GLY A 128 12.98 -3.11 17.66
CA GLY A 128 11.60 -2.64 17.85
C GLY A 128 11.36 -1.17 17.53
N PHE A 129 12.34 -0.42 17.04
CA PHE A 129 12.16 0.97 16.64
C PHE A 129 11.08 1.09 15.55
N GLU A 130 10.14 2.01 15.74
CA GLU A 130 9.02 2.22 14.84
C GLU A 130 9.14 3.54 14.09
N ALA A 131 8.81 3.54 12.79
CA ALA A 131 8.88 4.72 11.95
C ALA A 131 7.74 4.73 10.90
N GLN A 132 7.36 5.93 10.45
CA GLN A 132 6.39 6.11 9.38
C GLN A 132 6.97 5.72 8.01
N GLY A 133 8.26 5.98 7.79
CA GLY A 133 8.99 5.63 6.58
C GLY A 133 9.82 4.37 6.76
N TYR A 134 10.10 3.70 5.66
CA TYR A 134 10.99 2.55 5.61
C TYR A 134 12.46 3.00 5.69
N PHE A 135 13.28 2.26 6.46
CA PHE A 135 14.70 2.50 6.58
C PHE A 135 15.51 1.25 6.20
N TRP A 136 16.50 1.41 5.34
CA TRP A 136 17.48 0.36 5.02
C TRP A 136 18.46 0.12 6.16
N GLN A 137 18.80 1.18 6.90
CA GLN A 137 19.57 1.10 8.14
C GLN A 137 18.74 1.70 9.28
N CYS A 138 18.55 0.95 10.34
CA CYS A 138 17.77 1.39 11.47
C CYS A 138 18.41 2.59 12.18
N PRO A 139 17.69 3.73 12.35
CA PRO A 139 18.25 4.87 13.09
C PRO A 139 18.41 4.60 14.59
N GLY A 140 17.71 3.61 15.14
CA GLY A 140 17.79 3.27 16.55
C GLY A 140 18.99 2.38 16.91
N CYS A 141 19.19 1.27 16.18
CA CYS A 141 20.24 0.30 16.49
C CYS A 141 21.30 0.15 15.40
N GLN A 142 21.19 0.89 14.29
CA GLN A 142 22.11 0.90 13.15
C GLN A 142 22.21 -0.44 12.39
N ALA A 143 21.34 -1.42 12.69
CA ALA A 143 21.27 -2.66 11.93
C ALA A 143 20.80 -2.39 10.50
N TRP A 144 21.41 -3.06 9.53
CA TRP A 144 21.02 -3.04 8.13
C TRP A 144 19.96 -4.11 7.85
N ASP A 145 19.10 -3.85 6.87
CA ASP A 145 18.04 -4.75 6.39
C ASP A 145 17.17 -5.34 7.53
N SER A 146 16.98 -4.54 8.60
CA SER A 146 16.27 -4.97 9.80
C SER A 146 14.79 -4.58 9.82
N PHE A 147 14.32 -3.81 8.84
CA PHE A 147 12.91 -3.49 8.68
C PHE A 147 12.29 -4.45 7.67
N PRO A 148 11.29 -5.28 8.07
CA PRO A 148 10.46 -5.97 7.10
C PRO A 148 9.75 -4.95 6.19
N PRO A 149 9.65 -5.17 4.87
CA PRO A 149 8.96 -4.25 3.95
C PRO A 149 7.44 -4.43 4.02
N ARG A 150 6.91 -4.51 5.23
CA ARG A 150 5.51 -4.67 5.58
C ARG A 150 5.13 -3.74 6.70
N ARG A 151 3.86 -3.34 6.75
CA ARG A 151 3.31 -2.56 7.85
C ARG A 151 3.24 -3.38 9.14
N ILE A 152 3.23 -2.71 10.29
CA ILE A 152 3.12 -3.38 11.60
C ILE A 152 1.88 -4.29 11.67
N GLU A 153 0.76 -3.87 11.06
CA GLU A 153 -0.46 -4.68 10.98
C GLU A 153 -0.23 -6.04 10.31
N GLU A 154 0.70 -6.14 9.39
CA GLU A 154 0.98 -7.32 8.58
C GLU A 154 2.10 -8.22 9.17
N LEU A 155 2.68 -7.83 10.31
CA LEU A 155 3.70 -8.58 11.04
C LEU A 155 3.03 -9.56 12.01
#